data_662c5d72d3f2d2c40b4565979e6920df
#
_entry.id   662c5d72d3f2d2c40b4565979e6920df
#
_cell.length_a   1.000
_cell.length_b   1.000
_cell.length_c   1.000
_cell.angle_alpha   90.00
_cell.angle_beta   90.00
_cell.angle_gamma   90.00
#
_symmetry.space_group_name_H-M   'P 1'
#
loop_
_entity.id
_entity.type
_entity.pdbx_description
1 polymer ?
#
loop_
_entity_poly.entity_id
_entity_poly.type
_entity_poly.pdbx_seq_one_letter_code
_entity_poly.pdbx_strand_id
1 'polypeptide(L)'
;MTDPKAVFSHSPDVVTRKTGNEYVLVPVANNIADMESLYALNETGAFIWDLLDGERNVEEIILIFAREYGINHKTASEDVISFLNEMSKYLIIKI
;
A
#
# COMPACT_ATOMS: atom_id res chain seq x y z
N MET A 1 -14.32 7.77 -0.82
CA MET A 1 -13.26 8.35 -1.65
C MET A 1 -12.08 8.75 -0.79
N THR A 2 -10.88 8.51 -1.26
CA THR A 2 -9.69 8.78 -0.46
C THR A 2 -9.31 10.26 -0.55
N ASP A 3 -9.13 10.88 0.61
CA ASP A 3 -8.70 12.27 0.70
C ASP A 3 -7.24 12.37 0.22
N PRO A 4 -6.93 13.25 -0.76
CA PRO A 4 -5.54 13.38 -1.23
C PRO A 4 -4.56 13.84 -0.16
N LYS A 5 -5.05 14.42 0.91
CA LYS A 5 -4.20 14.83 2.03
C LYS A 5 -4.07 13.77 3.11
N ALA A 6 -4.75 12.64 2.96
CA ALA A 6 -4.68 11.57 3.93
C ALA A 6 -3.28 10.94 3.95
N VAL A 7 -2.86 10.53 5.12
CA VAL A 7 -1.56 9.87 5.33
C VAL A 7 -1.84 8.50 5.91
N PHE A 8 -1.19 7.50 5.34
CA PHE A 8 -1.36 6.11 5.76
C PHE A 8 -0.03 5.51 6.18
N SER A 9 -0.11 4.53 7.05
CA SER A 9 1.04 3.75 7.48
C SER A 9 0.69 2.27 7.48
N HIS A 10 1.68 1.41 7.51
CA HIS A 10 1.45 -0.02 7.61
C HIS A 10 0.83 -0.34 8.97
N SER A 11 -0.10 -1.29 9.00
CA SER A 11 -0.64 -1.78 10.26
C SER A 11 0.49 -2.43 11.06
N PRO A 12 0.57 -2.22 12.39
CA PRO A 12 1.57 -2.90 13.20
C PRO A 12 1.37 -4.40 13.26
N ASP A 13 0.20 -4.88 12.83
CA ASP A 13 -0.13 -6.31 12.83
C ASP A 13 0.29 -7.01 11.55
N VAL A 14 1.03 -6.34 10.68
CA VAL A 14 1.46 -6.90 9.40
C VAL A 14 2.97 -6.76 9.27
N VAL A 15 3.62 -7.85 8.88
CA VAL A 15 5.05 -7.85 8.62
C VAL A 15 5.26 -7.96 7.11
N THR A 16 6.16 -7.14 6.58
CA THR A 16 6.53 -7.22 5.17
C THR A 16 7.73 -8.14 5.04
N ARG A 17 7.60 -9.15 4.20
CA ARG A 17 8.71 -10.03 3.84
C ARG A 17 9.09 -9.82 2.40
N LYS A 18 10.36 -9.65 2.17
CA LYS A 18 10.90 -9.48 0.83
C LYS A 18 11.65 -10.74 0.43
N THR A 19 11.17 -11.41 -0.61
CA THR A 19 11.76 -12.65 -1.08
C THR A 19 12.11 -12.49 -2.55
N GLY A 20 13.40 -12.35 -2.86
CA GLY A 20 13.80 -12.06 -4.23
C GLY A 20 13.15 -10.79 -4.73
N ASN A 21 12.32 -10.90 -5.76
CA ASN A 21 11.62 -9.75 -6.33
C ASN A 21 10.18 -9.60 -5.82
N GLU A 22 9.80 -10.41 -4.84
CA GLU A 22 8.43 -10.38 -4.34
C GLU A 22 8.35 -9.81 -2.94
N TYR A 23 7.28 -9.07 -2.71
CA TYR A 23 6.90 -8.61 -1.38
C TYR A 23 5.72 -9.43 -0.92
N VAL A 24 5.82 -9.98 0.29
CA VAL A 24 4.73 -10.76 0.87
C VAL A 24 4.34 -10.11 2.20
N LEU A 25 3.06 -9.87 2.38
CA LEU A 25 2.52 -9.31 3.60
C LEU A 25 2.01 -10.45 4.48
N VAL A 26 2.52 -10.52 5.70
CA VAL A 26 2.21 -11.60 6.62
C VAL A 26 1.50 -11.03 7.84
N PRO A 27 0.22 -11.35 8.07
CA PRO A 27 -0.46 -10.93 9.29
C PRO A 27 0.08 -11.71 10.48
N VAL A 28 0.32 -11.00 11.59
CA VAL A 28 0.90 -11.60 12.79
C VAL A 28 0.00 -11.52 14.01
N ALA A 29 -1.13 -10.83 13.89
CA ALA A 29 -2.05 -10.68 15.01
C ALA A 29 -3.19 -11.70 14.93
N ASN A 30 -3.64 -12.17 16.08
CA ASN A 30 -4.70 -13.17 16.13
C ASN A 30 -6.03 -12.67 15.59
N ASN A 31 -6.28 -11.38 15.70
CA ASN A 31 -7.53 -10.81 15.21
C ASN A 31 -7.58 -10.70 13.68
N ILE A 32 -6.50 -11.04 13.01
CA ILE A 32 -6.47 -11.14 11.55
C ILE A 32 -6.31 -12.60 11.13
N ALA A 33 -6.66 -13.52 12.01
CA ALA A 33 -6.42 -14.96 11.80
C ALA A 33 -7.18 -15.53 10.60
N ASP A 34 -8.26 -14.88 10.21
CA ASP A 34 -9.03 -15.32 9.05
C ASP A 34 -8.29 -15.15 7.75
N MET A 35 -7.21 -14.39 7.78
CA MET A 35 -6.33 -14.23 6.62
C MET A 35 -5.32 -15.37 6.63
N GLU A 36 -5.77 -16.53 6.20
CA GLU A 36 -4.90 -17.69 6.17
C GLU A 36 -3.82 -17.60 5.11
N SER A 37 -4.05 -16.79 4.09
CA SER A 37 -3.14 -16.69 2.97
C SER A 37 -2.24 -15.48 3.11
N LEU A 38 -1.01 -15.63 2.64
CA LEU A 38 -0.08 -14.53 2.50
C LEU A 38 -0.58 -13.63 1.38
N TYR A 39 -0.36 -12.34 1.54
CA TYR A 39 -0.76 -11.38 0.53
C TYR A 39 0.48 -10.98 -0.27
N ALA A 40 0.57 -11.46 -1.50
CA ALA A 40 1.72 -11.17 -2.36
C ALA A 40 1.45 -9.90 -3.17
N LEU A 41 2.43 -9.01 -3.20
CA LEU A 41 2.35 -7.78 -3.96
C LEU A 41 3.14 -7.92 -5.26
N ASN A 42 2.57 -7.39 -6.35
CA ASN A 42 3.33 -7.27 -7.58
C ASN A 42 4.27 -6.07 -7.48
N GLU A 43 5.03 -5.81 -8.53
CA GLU A 43 6.03 -4.74 -8.51
C GLU A 43 5.43 -3.37 -8.19
N THR A 44 4.33 -3.03 -8.83
CA THR A 44 3.70 -1.71 -8.60
C THR A 44 3.10 -1.61 -7.20
N GLY A 45 2.49 -2.69 -6.74
CA GLY A 45 1.96 -2.72 -5.38
C GLY A 45 3.05 -2.58 -4.34
N ALA A 46 4.17 -3.26 -4.53
CA ALA A 46 5.31 -3.15 -3.63
C ALA A 46 5.86 -1.73 -3.60
N PHE A 47 5.92 -1.07 -4.76
CA PHE A 47 6.39 0.30 -4.82
C PHE A 47 5.49 1.24 -4.01
N ILE A 48 4.17 1.12 -4.18
CA ILE A 48 3.21 1.94 -3.44
C ILE A 48 3.29 1.62 -1.95
N TRP A 49 3.40 0.34 -1.60
CA TRP A 49 3.48 -0.11 -0.21
C TRP A 49 4.64 0.56 0.51
N ASP A 50 5.81 0.64 -0.13
CA ASP A 50 6.99 1.25 0.48
C ASP A 50 6.80 2.76 0.69
N LEU A 51 5.92 3.41 -0.04
CA LEU A 51 5.65 4.83 0.12
C LEU A 51 4.65 5.13 1.24
N LEU A 52 4.00 4.11 1.79
CA LEU A 52 3.05 4.27 2.89
C LEU A 52 3.82 4.29 4.22
N ASP A 53 4.54 5.36 4.46
CA ASP A 53 5.49 5.48 5.55
C ASP A 53 5.00 6.32 6.74
N GLY A 54 3.74 6.73 6.71
CA GLY A 54 3.19 7.56 7.78
C GLY A 54 3.54 9.03 7.66
N GLU A 55 4.19 9.44 6.58
CA GLU A 55 4.60 10.82 6.38
C GLU A 55 4.11 11.41 5.07
N ARG A 56 4.15 10.63 3.98
CA ARG A 56 3.67 11.10 2.67
C ARG A 56 2.16 11.02 2.59
N ASN A 57 1.53 12.06 2.05
CA ASN A 57 0.10 12.00 1.80
C ASN A 57 -0.18 11.30 0.47
N VAL A 58 -1.46 11.03 0.19
CA VAL A 58 -1.87 10.30 -1.00
C VAL A 58 -1.43 11.02 -2.27
N GLU A 59 -1.59 12.34 -2.33
CA GLU A 59 -1.19 13.11 -3.51
C GLU A 59 0.30 12.97 -3.81
N GLU A 60 1.13 13.01 -2.78
CA GLU A 60 2.56 12.83 -2.95
C GLU A 60 2.90 11.45 -3.49
N ILE A 61 2.21 10.43 -2.99
CA ILE A 61 2.42 9.06 -3.46
C ILE A 61 2.02 8.95 -4.93
N ILE A 62 0.90 9.56 -5.32
CA ILE A 62 0.46 9.56 -6.72
C ILE A 62 1.50 10.19 -7.62
N LEU A 63 2.04 11.34 -7.22
CA LEU A 63 3.04 12.04 -8.02
C LEU A 63 4.33 11.22 -8.17
N ILE A 64 4.78 10.61 -7.09
CA ILE A 64 5.98 9.79 -7.11
C ILE A 64 5.76 8.57 -8.01
N PHE A 65 4.61 7.92 -7.87
CA PHE A 65 4.27 6.74 -8.66
C PHE A 65 4.18 7.08 -10.15
N ALA A 66 3.50 8.19 -10.48
CA ALA A 66 3.38 8.63 -11.87
C ALA A 66 4.74 8.89 -12.50
N ARG A 67 5.64 9.52 -11.75
CA ARG A 67 6.98 9.82 -12.23
C ARG A 67 7.81 8.56 -12.45
N GLU A 68 7.74 7.66 -11.50
CA GLU A 68 8.54 6.43 -11.55
C GLU A 68 8.16 5.56 -12.75
N TYR A 69 6.87 5.46 -13.04
CA TYR A 69 6.40 4.58 -14.10
C TYR A 69 6.06 5.29 -15.41
N GLY A 70 6.28 6.61 -15.46
CA GLY A 70 6.05 7.37 -16.68
C GLY A 70 4.60 7.36 -17.14
N ILE A 71 3.65 7.39 -16.21
CA ILE A 71 2.22 7.38 -16.52
C ILE A 71 1.60 8.71 -16.12
N ASN A 72 0.40 9.00 -16.68
CA ASN A 72 -0.24 10.27 -16.38
C ASN A 72 -0.85 10.23 -14.97
N HIS A 73 -1.16 11.42 -14.46
CA HIS A 73 -1.69 11.57 -13.10
C HIS A 73 -3.00 10.81 -12.89
N LYS A 74 -3.87 10.82 -13.89
CA LYS A 74 -5.15 10.15 -13.77
C LYS A 74 -4.99 8.64 -13.56
N THR A 75 -4.16 8.02 -14.39
CA THR A 75 -3.91 6.58 -14.27
C THR A 75 -3.22 6.25 -12.96
N ALA A 76 -2.22 7.05 -12.58
CA ALA A 76 -1.52 6.84 -11.31
C ALA A 76 -2.48 6.97 -10.13
N SER A 77 -3.36 7.97 -10.18
CA SER A 77 -4.35 8.19 -9.13
C SER A 77 -5.28 6.99 -8.99
N GLU A 78 -5.78 6.47 -10.10
CA GLU A 78 -6.67 5.32 -10.09
C GLU A 78 -5.98 4.10 -9.48
N ASP A 79 -4.74 3.86 -9.87
CA ASP A 79 -3.99 2.71 -9.37
C ASP A 79 -3.70 2.83 -7.88
N VAL A 80 -3.25 4.00 -7.45
CA VAL A 80 -2.93 4.22 -6.03
C VAL A 80 -4.18 4.11 -5.17
N ILE A 81 -5.27 4.75 -5.57
CA ILE A 81 -6.50 4.73 -4.79
C ILE A 81 -7.08 3.33 -4.73
N SER A 82 -7.04 2.59 -5.83
CA SER A 82 -7.51 1.20 -5.85
C SER A 82 -6.69 0.35 -4.86
N PHE A 83 -5.37 0.53 -4.87
CA PHE A 83 -4.48 -0.18 -3.95
C PHE A 83 -4.81 0.17 -2.50
N LEU A 84 -4.99 1.45 -2.20
CA LEU A 84 -5.30 1.88 -0.85
C LEU A 84 -6.63 1.33 -0.36
N ASN A 85 -7.64 1.30 -1.22
CA ASN A 85 -8.94 0.75 -0.87
C ASN A 85 -8.84 -0.73 -0.52
N GLU A 86 -8.04 -1.46 -1.25
CA GLU A 86 -7.83 -2.88 -0.99
C GLU A 86 -7.07 -3.09 0.31
N MET A 87 -6.01 -2.32 0.53
CA MET A 87 -5.18 -2.45 1.72
C MET A 87 -5.87 -1.97 2.99
N SER A 88 -6.82 -1.04 2.86
CA SER A 88 -7.49 -0.42 4.02
C SER A 88 -8.31 -1.40 4.86
N LYS A 89 -8.56 -2.58 4.35
CA LYS A 89 -9.34 -3.57 5.10
C LYS A 89 -8.61 -4.03 6.35
N TYR A 90 -7.30 -4.32 6.24
CA TYR A 90 -6.55 -4.86 7.37
C TYR A 90 -5.10 -4.39 7.42
N LEU A 91 -4.56 -3.92 6.33
CA LEU A 91 -3.11 -3.89 6.15
C LEU A 91 -2.50 -2.52 6.36
N ILE A 92 -3.31 -1.46 6.28
CA ILE A 92 -2.84 -0.10 6.53
C ILE A 92 -3.79 0.61 7.47
N ILE A 93 -3.27 1.63 8.13
CA ILE A 93 -4.05 2.49 9.01
C ILE A 93 -3.89 3.94 8.56
N LYS A 94 -4.95 4.71 8.75
CA LYS A 94 -4.93 6.13 8.46
C LYS A 94 -4.43 6.89 9.69
N ILE A 95 -3.49 7.78 9.47
CA ILE A 95 -2.93 8.59 10.54
C ILE A 95 -3.70 9.90 10.69
#